data_d49bfa7851b08de715e817bd4a1218de
#
_entry.id   d49bfa7851b08de715e817bd4a1218de
#
_cell.length_a   1.000
_cell.length_b   1.000
_cell.length_c   1.000
_cell.angle_alpha   90.00
_cell.angle_beta   90.00
_cell.angle_gamma   90.00
#
_symmetry.space_group_name_H-M   'P 1'
#
loop_
_entity.id
_entity.type
_entity.pdbx_description
1 polymer ?
#
loop_
_entity_poly.entity_id
_entity_poly.type
_entity_poly.pdbx_seq_one_letter_code
_entity_poly.pdbx_strand_id
1 'polypeptide(L)'
;MASSSSLNNDDARIPVNETSPLNTQPQQDFSTIIRSGPRHSISWGFPGRWGTVIKIDLAEYSGETVTSSVPLNDTNAAPESTSPAIPLRRRVHNLVRPTPETDDSHKLLGEWRATAIAGNDISSSCLYTAGICSQKAGQYSFISLYLVALVLYLYRNIYSEVGLALPLNGGAYNVLLNCTSKFIASIAACLTLVSYIATAVVSASSAIAYGQNLWSGLDPAWAVMALLGFFCLLTLFGLKESANVALVIFIIHIGTMTLLVIMCLYKIMLSHDSITMFVKNWQTESLQNVPIDIYYGFGLALLGVSGFETSSNYIEEQGAGVFPKTLRNMWYVVSLFNPLFSLLSLFIMPMSEIRQHRDDLLAAMGTVTSQPPSSTWLNTVISADALLVLSGAVLTSYVGITGLIRRMSYDRCLPMFLSYTNRWRHTNHFIIIGFFVVTSLLHYIVRGNLESLAGVYSISFLSVMSLFAIGNMILKYKRGTLRRSIYASWPHVIIGFILVLVGLIAVIILNLPHITYFILYFGITFLIVMLMFSRNRVLKLLIYFGGPQKWLDMLNKHYKKIEDRPMLFFTRTDDPS
;
A
#
# COMPACT_ATOMS: atom_id res chain seq x y z
N MET A 1 65.40 -31.42 -27.30
CA MET A 1 66.59 -30.92 -26.54
C MET A 1 66.00 -30.54 -25.18
N ALA A 2 66.02 -31.39 -24.22
CA ALA A 2 67.07 -31.63 -23.22
C ALA A 2 67.13 -30.40 -22.31
N SER A 3 66.97 -30.44 -21.00
CA SER A 3 67.19 -31.43 -19.93
C SER A 3 66.76 -30.77 -18.62
N SER A 4 65.93 -31.36 -17.74
CA SER A 4 66.31 -32.14 -16.57
C SER A 4 67.32 -31.51 -15.58
N SER A 5 66.86 -31.36 -14.33
CA SER A 5 67.50 -31.75 -13.06
C SER A 5 66.74 -31.09 -11.91
N SER A 6 66.00 -31.79 -11.05
CA SER A 6 66.34 -32.66 -9.89
C SER A 6 67.34 -32.05 -8.91
N LEU A 7 66.87 -31.89 -7.67
CA LEU A 7 67.43 -32.30 -6.39
C LEU A 7 66.92 -31.46 -5.23
N ASN A 8 66.27 -32.10 -4.36
CA ASN A 8 66.56 -32.61 -3.00
C ASN A 8 66.25 -31.65 -1.86
N ASN A 9 65.33 -32.16 -1.07
CA ASN A 9 65.40 -32.40 0.37
C ASN A 9 66.40 -31.57 1.17
N ASP A 10 65.82 -30.86 2.13
CA ASP A 10 66.33 -31.11 3.49
C ASP A 10 65.29 -30.73 4.53
N ASP A 11 65.14 -31.64 5.47
CA ASP A 11 64.37 -31.61 6.70
C ASP A 11 64.71 -30.40 7.58
N ALA A 12 63.74 -29.74 8.07
CA ALA A 12 63.79 -28.99 9.32
C ALA A 12 62.52 -29.22 10.13
N ARG A 13 62.53 -30.25 10.95
CA ARG A 13 61.61 -30.42 12.07
C ARG A 13 61.83 -29.27 13.05
N ILE A 14 60.73 -28.49 13.28
CA ILE A 14 60.59 -27.58 14.42
C ILE A 14 59.65 -28.24 15.41
N PRO A 15 59.95 -28.22 16.71
CA PRO A 15 59.25 -29.05 17.70
C PRO A 15 57.87 -28.53 18.04
N VAL A 16 56.98 -29.49 18.25
CA VAL A 16 55.67 -29.29 18.88
C VAL A 16 55.91 -28.82 20.30
N ASN A 17 55.51 -27.59 20.60
CA ASN A 17 55.38 -27.15 21.98
C ASN A 17 53.88 -26.97 22.26
N GLU A 18 53.48 -27.68 23.28
CA GLU A 18 52.11 -27.78 23.81
C GLU A 18 51.59 -26.44 24.38
N THR A 19 50.24 -26.38 24.34
CA THR A 19 49.42 -25.62 25.27
C THR A 19 49.38 -24.11 25.11
N SER A 20 48.46 -23.67 24.23
CA SER A 20 47.68 -22.48 24.49
C SER A 20 46.20 -22.88 24.50
N PRO A 21 45.40 -22.49 25.51
CA PRO A 21 44.00 -22.85 25.55
C PRO A 21 43.26 -22.05 24.45
N LEU A 22 42.53 -22.78 23.61
CA LEU A 22 41.53 -22.24 22.71
C LEU A 22 40.63 -21.32 23.50
N ASN A 23 40.68 -20.05 23.18
CA ASN A 23 39.80 -19.02 23.66
C ASN A 23 38.40 -19.35 23.10
N THR A 24 37.66 -20.20 23.84
CA THR A 24 36.25 -20.42 23.64
C THR A 24 35.56 -19.11 23.97
N GLN A 25 35.19 -18.34 22.97
CA GLN A 25 34.15 -17.30 23.14
C GLN A 25 32.96 -17.96 23.84
N PRO A 26 32.46 -17.35 24.90
CA PRO A 26 31.30 -17.92 25.58
C PRO A 26 30.15 -17.95 24.57
N GLN A 27 29.61 -19.14 24.29
CA GLN A 27 28.31 -19.30 23.69
C GLN A 27 27.36 -18.45 24.53
N GLN A 28 26.85 -17.39 23.92
CA GLN A 28 25.82 -16.58 24.55
C GLN A 28 24.63 -17.47 24.82
N ASP A 29 24.43 -17.74 26.08
CA ASP A 29 23.39 -18.60 26.59
C ASP A 29 22.03 -17.97 26.23
N PHE A 30 21.23 -18.68 25.43
CA PHE A 30 19.90 -18.26 25.01
C PHE A 30 18.95 -17.96 26.19
N SER A 31 19.28 -18.46 27.37
CA SER A 31 18.53 -18.25 28.63
C SER A 31 18.63 -16.81 29.17
N THR A 32 19.66 -16.05 28.77
CA THR A 32 19.86 -14.65 29.23
C THR A 32 19.01 -13.64 28.46
N ILE A 33 18.42 -14.04 27.34
CA ILE A 33 17.59 -13.14 26.49
C ILE A 33 16.15 -13.03 27.01
N ILE A 34 15.69 -13.99 27.81
CA ILE A 34 14.35 -14.00 28.39
C ILE A 34 14.41 -13.43 29.81
N ARG A 35 14.70 -12.14 29.96
CA ARG A 35 14.54 -11.47 31.25
C ARG A 35 13.12 -10.93 31.37
N SER A 36 12.54 -11.24 32.52
CA SER A 36 11.23 -10.86 33.02
C SER A 36 10.86 -9.40 32.73
N GLY A 37 9.98 -9.18 31.76
CA GLY A 37 9.24 -7.93 31.58
C GLY A 37 7.76 -8.16 31.96
N PRO A 38 7.02 -7.10 32.27
CA PRO A 38 5.62 -7.24 32.70
C PRO A 38 4.74 -7.84 31.58
N ARG A 39 3.80 -8.66 32.02
CA ARG A 39 2.82 -9.43 31.23
C ARG A 39 2.21 -8.63 30.07
N HIS A 40 2.66 -8.85 28.86
CA HIS A 40 1.96 -8.45 27.64
C HIS A 40 2.09 -9.57 26.62
N SER A 41 0.97 -10.18 26.25
CA SER A 41 0.92 -11.11 25.13
C SER A 41 1.23 -10.36 23.84
N ILE A 42 2.34 -10.68 23.20
CA ILE A 42 2.69 -10.16 21.87
C ILE A 42 2.36 -11.26 20.88
N SER A 43 1.24 -11.11 20.17
CA SER A 43 0.93 -11.99 19.05
C SER A 43 1.51 -11.40 17.77
N TRP A 44 2.41 -12.12 17.13
CA TRP A 44 2.93 -11.81 15.80
C TRP A 44 2.30 -12.77 14.80
N GLY A 45 1.60 -12.24 13.81
CA GLY A 45 1.04 -13.02 12.72
C GLY A 45 1.91 -12.88 11.48
N PHE A 46 2.51 -13.99 11.01
CA PHE A 46 3.06 -14.09 9.67
C PHE A 46 2.25 -15.15 8.92
N PRO A 47 1.29 -14.77 8.07
CA PRO A 47 0.62 -15.71 7.20
C PRO A 47 1.52 -16.04 6.01
N GLY A 48 1.55 -17.29 5.63
CA GLY A 48 2.21 -17.74 4.43
C GLY A 48 3.26 -18.82 4.61
N ARG A 49 3.75 -19.35 3.51
CA ARG A 49 4.69 -20.50 3.41
C ARG A 49 6.06 -20.32 4.11
N TRP A 50 6.26 -19.27 4.87
CA TRP A 50 7.52 -18.91 5.51
C TRP A 50 7.49 -19.11 7.03
N GLY A 51 7.05 -20.25 7.45
CA GLY A 51 7.11 -20.63 8.84
C GLY A 51 5.83 -20.31 9.60
N THR A 52 5.46 -21.24 10.43
CA THR A 52 4.35 -21.14 11.36
C THR A 52 4.59 -19.96 12.30
N VAL A 53 3.61 -19.10 12.45
CA VAL A 53 3.65 -18.04 13.44
C VAL A 53 3.70 -18.65 14.81
N ILE A 54 4.75 -18.33 15.51
CA ILE A 54 4.88 -18.71 16.91
C ILE A 54 4.23 -17.60 17.74
N LYS A 55 3.08 -17.87 18.32
CA LYS A 55 2.54 -17.06 19.38
C LYS A 55 3.24 -17.46 20.66
N ILE A 56 4.22 -16.68 21.09
CA ILE A 56 4.85 -16.87 22.40
C ILE A 56 4.04 -16.04 23.39
N ASP A 57 3.25 -16.70 24.23
CA ASP A 57 2.59 -16.08 25.38
C ASP A 57 3.63 -15.98 26.50
N LEU A 58 4.25 -14.81 26.62
CA LEU A 58 5.24 -14.54 27.67
C LEU A 58 4.61 -14.48 29.07
N ALA A 59 3.29 -14.57 29.18
CA ALA A 59 2.59 -14.56 30.48
C ALA A 59 2.80 -15.84 31.30
N GLU A 60 3.13 -16.97 30.66
CA GLU A 60 3.42 -18.23 31.36
C GLU A 60 4.84 -18.33 31.93
N TYR A 61 5.73 -17.38 31.58
CA TYR A 61 7.14 -17.42 32.00
C TYR A 61 7.51 -16.49 33.15
N SER A 62 6.54 -15.89 33.82
CA SER A 62 6.83 -14.96 34.93
C SER A 62 7.02 -15.66 36.29
N GLY A 63 7.88 -16.63 36.38
CA GLY A 63 8.12 -17.24 37.69
C GLY A 63 9.24 -18.25 37.82
N GLU A 64 9.76 -18.79 36.73
CA GLU A 64 10.82 -19.77 36.86
C GLU A 64 12.11 -19.29 36.18
N THR A 65 13.12 -19.03 36.97
CA THR A 65 14.51 -18.97 36.53
C THR A 65 14.90 -20.34 36.01
N VAL A 66 14.97 -20.51 34.68
CA VAL A 66 15.57 -21.70 34.11
C VAL A 66 17.08 -21.57 34.25
N THR A 67 17.63 -22.07 35.33
CA THR A 67 19.06 -22.34 35.44
C THR A 67 19.37 -23.56 34.58
N SER A 68 19.91 -23.34 33.39
CA SER A 68 20.45 -24.41 32.57
C SER A 68 21.84 -24.76 33.01
N SER A 69 21.96 -25.55 34.03
CA SER A 69 23.17 -26.38 34.23
C SER A 69 22.72 -27.85 34.14
N VAL A 70 22.64 -28.37 32.93
CA VAL A 70 22.64 -29.81 32.74
C VAL A 70 24.03 -30.15 32.25
N PRO A 71 24.87 -30.80 33.09
CA PRO A 71 26.11 -31.40 32.60
C PRO A 71 25.77 -32.54 31.64
N LEU A 72 26.32 -32.50 30.46
CA LEU A 72 26.43 -33.65 29.59
C LEU A 72 27.48 -34.57 30.21
N ASN A 73 27.04 -35.70 30.70
CA ASN A 73 27.75 -36.86 31.26
C ASN A 73 27.53 -37.04 32.76
N ASP A 74 26.55 -37.85 33.05
CA ASP A 74 26.66 -38.89 34.06
C ASP A 74 25.56 -39.93 33.84
N THR A 75 25.99 -41.06 33.28
CA THR A 75 25.21 -42.28 33.13
C THR A 75 25.45 -43.12 34.38
N ASN A 76 24.88 -42.77 35.54
CA ASN A 76 24.69 -43.69 36.68
C ASN A 76 24.18 -42.93 37.90
N ALA A 77 22.91 -42.78 38.02
CA ALA A 77 22.24 -42.60 39.31
C ALA A 77 20.77 -43.03 39.17
N ALA A 78 20.33 -43.89 40.08
CA ALA A 78 18.99 -44.45 40.16
C ALA A 78 17.92 -43.40 40.39
N PRO A 79 16.67 -43.62 39.99
CA PRO A 79 15.65 -42.62 39.97
C PRO A 79 14.94 -42.46 41.31
N GLU A 80 15.10 -41.32 41.94
CA GLU A 80 14.14 -40.86 42.92
C GLU A 80 13.03 -40.08 42.22
N SER A 81 11.81 -40.35 42.62
CA SER A 81 10.55 -39.93 42.09
C SER A 81 10.34 -38.41 42.06
N THR A 82 10.64 -37.78 40.96
CA THR A 82 10.17 -36.46 40.59
C THR A 82 9.76 -36.47 39.12
N SER A 83 8.64 -35.90 38.81
CA SER A 83 8.04 -35.82 37.47
C SER A 83 9.07 -35.60 36.36
N PRO A 84 9.02 -36.32 35.25
CA PRO A 84 10.06 -36.26 34.23
C PRO A 84 10.17 -34.85 33.67
N ALA A 85 11.35 -34.24 33.90
CA ALA A 85 11.69 -32.96 33.23
C ALA A 85 11.66 -33.17 31.74
N ILE A 86 10.69 -32.62 31.07
CA ILE A 86 10.57 -32.64 29.60
C ILE A 86 11.80 -31.93 29.03
N PRO A 87 12.61 -32.56 28.16
CA PRO A 87 13.79 -31.93 27.58
C PRO A 87 13.41 -30.62 26.88
N LEU A 88 14.24 -29.59 27.00
CA LEU A 88 14.02 -28.23 26.50
C LEU A 88 13.54 -28.21 25.03
N ARG A 89 14.10 -29.08 24.20
CA ARG A 89 13.68 -29.28 22.79
C ARG A 89 12.22 -29.70 22.64
N ARG A 90 11.70 -30.50 23.57
CA ARG A 90 10.28 -30.91 23.60
C ARG A 90 9.37 -29.80 24.14
N ARG A 91 9.87 -29.01 25.11
CA ARG A 91 9.15 -27.84 25.62
C ARG A 91 9.04 -26.76 24.54
N VAL A 92 10.12 -26.46 23.81
CA VAL A 92 10.12 -25.52 22.69
C VAL A 92 9.21 -26.02 21.56
N HIS A 93 9.24 -27.33 21.25
CA HIS A 93 8.34 -27.93 20.25
C HIS A 93 6.87 -27.86 20.67
N ASN A 94 6.56 -27.96 21.96
CA ASN A 94 5.20 -27.82 22.49
C ASN A 94 4.76 -26.36 22.61
N LEU A 95 5.69 -25.40 22.81
CA LEU A 95 5.43 -23.96 22.75
C LEU A 95 5.24 -23.46 21.31
N VAL A 96 5.81 -24.18 20.35
CA VAL A 96 5.71 -23.96 18.91
C VAL A 96 4.57 -24.78 18.30
N ARG A 97 3.74 -25.46 19.11
CA ARG A 97 2.51 -26.02 18.54
C ARG A 97 1.71 -24.88 17.89
N PRO A 98 1.39 -24.98 16.60
CA PRO A 98 0.37 -24.10 16.08
C PRO A 98 -0.83 -24.24 17.00
N THR A 99 -1.34 -23.13 17.53
CA THR A 99 -2.69 -23.11 18.07
C THR A 99 -3.55 -23.87 17.07
N PRO A 100 -4.37 -24.84 17.48
CA PRO A 100 -5.31 -25.44 16.56
C PRO A 100 -5.99 -24.26 15.87
N GLU A 101 -5.83 -24.18 14.55
CA GLU A 101 -6.55 -23.23 13.75
C GLU A 101 -8.00 -23.40 14.19
N THR A 102 -8.52 -22.40 14.90
CA THR A 102 -9.97 -22.26 14.97
C THR A 102 -10.37 -22.26 13.50
N ASP A 103 -11.25 -23.13 13.13
CA ASP A 103 -11.66 -23.55 11.79
C ASP A 103 -12.25 -22.40 10.93
N ASP A 104 -11.94 -21.18 11.23
CA ASP A 104 -11.92 -20.01 10.38
C ASP A 104 -10.64 -20.04 9.53
N SER A 105 -10.50 -21.09 8.71
CA SER A 105 -9.61 -21.05 7.57
C SER A 105 -10.09 -19.90 6.69
N HIS A 106 -9.51 -18.72 6.85
CA HIS A 106 -9.69 -17.61 5.93
C HIS A 106 -9.30 -18.14 4.56
N LYS A 107 -10.31 -18.51 3.75
CA LYS A 107 -10.09 -18.97 2.38
C LYS A 107 -9.34 -17.84 1.68
N LEU A 108 -8.09 -18.12 1.31
CA LEU A 108 -7.27 -17.17 0.56
C LEU A 108 -8.03 -16.72 -0.68
N LEU A 109 -7.90 -15.46 -1.02
CA LEU A 109 -8.59 -14.86 -2.16
C LEU A 109 -8.09 -15.49 -3.45
N GLY A 110 -9.02 -16.00 -4.25
CA GLY A 110 -8.76 -16.42 -5.62
C GLY A 110 -8.58 -15.23 -6.56
N GLU A 111 -8.14 -15.49 -7.80
CA GLU A 111 -7.80 -14.49 -8.81
C GLU A 111 -8.89 -13.42 -9.01
N TRP A 112 -10.13 -13.82 -9.28
CA TRP A 112 -11.22 -12.88 -9.59
C TRP A 112 -11.68 -12.05 -8.39
N ARG A 113 -11.69 -12.63 -7.19
CA ARG A 113 -12.04 -11.91 -5.96
C ARG A 113 -10.96 -10.89 -5.58
N ALA A 114 -9.69 -11.28 -5.69
CA ALA A 114 -8.58 -10.36 -5.48
C ALA A 114 -8.55 -9.25 -6.54
N THR A 115 -8.80 -9.62 -7.82
CA THR A 115 -8.92 -8.64 -8.91
C THR A 115 -10.06 -7.66 -8.65
N ALA A 116 -11.21 -8.12 -8.15
CA ALA A 116 -12.36 -7.24 -7.93
C ALA A 116 -12.11 -6.21 -6.82
N ILE A 117 -11.48 -6.60 -5.71
CA ILE A 117 -11.19 -5.67 -4.61
C ILE A 117 -10.29 -4.52 -5.08
N ALA A 118 -9.14 -4.81 -5.69
CA ALA A 118 -8.24 -3.78 -6.20
C ALA A 118 -8.71 -3.22 -7.54
N GLY A 119 -9.43 -4.03 -8.33
CA GLY A 119 -9.97 -3.65 -9.62
C GLY A 119 -11.03 -2.56 -9.53
N ASN A 120 -11.91 -2.62 -8.53
CA ASN A 120 -12.88 -1.54 -8.26
C ASN A 120 -12.17 -0.22 -8.00
N ASP A 121 -11.09 -0.21 -7.24
CA ASP A 121 -10.32 0.99 -6.95
C ASP A 121 -9.68 1.58 -8.22
N ILE A 122 -8.99 0.75 -9.02
CA ILE A 122 -8.33 1.24 -10.24
C ILE A 122 -9.33 1.56 -11.36
N SER A 123 -10.38 0.75 -11.56
CA SER A 123 -11.33 0.98 -12.64
C SER A 123 -12.24 2.19 -12.36
N SER A 124 -12.52 2.49 -11.09
CA SER A 124 -13.25 3.70 -10.72
C SER A 124 -12.53 4.98 -11.18
N SER A 125 -11.21 4.94 -11.31
CA SER A 125 -10.45 6.07 -11.85
C SER A 125 -10.79 6.39 -13.30
N CYS A 126 -11.27 5.43 -14.09
CA CYS A 126 -11.71 5.65 -15.48
C CYS A 126 -12.86 6.64 -15.56
N LEU A 127 -13.65 6.78 -14.50
CA LEU A 127 -14.81 7.68 -14.45
C LEU A 127 -14.42 9.17 -14.51
N TYR A 128 -13.24 9.52 -13.99
CA TYR A 128 -12.82 10.93 -13.90
C TYR A 128 -11.52 11.25 -14.65
N THR A 129 -10.64 10.25 -14.90
CA THR A 129 -9.30 10.51 -15.44
C THR A 129 -9.33 11.09 -16.85
N ALA A 130 -10.21 10.58 -17.74
CA ALA A 130 -10.33 11.08 -19.10
C ALA A 130 -10.76 12.56 -19.14
N GLY A 131 -11.73 12.95 -18.31
CA GLY A 131 -12.19 14.33 -18.18
C GLY A 131 -11.11 15.26 -17.63
N ILE A 132 -10.44 14.86 -16.54
CA ILE A 132 -9.36 15.65 -15.93
C ILE A 132 -8.17 15.79 -16.90
N CYS A 133 -7.79 14.73 -17.61
CA CYS A 133 -6.70 14.76 -18.59
C CYS A 133 -6.99 15.74 -19.73
N SER A 134 -8.25 15.80 -20.19
CA SER A 134 -8.67 16.69 -21.29
C SER A 134 -8.50 18.18 -21.00
N GLN A 135 -8.43 18.57 -19.72
CA GLN A 135 -8.23 19.98 -19.31
C GLN A 135 -6.90 20.55 -19.79
N LYS A 136 -5.86 19.73 -19.86
CA LYS A 136 -4.49 20.16 -20.24
C LYS A 136 -4.04 19.54 -21.56
N ALA A 137 -4.44 18.31 -21.85
CA ALA A 137 -4.06 17.62 -23.09
C ALA A 137 -5.02 17.90 -24.27
N GLY A 138 -6.23 18.42 -24.00
CA GLY A 138 -7.22 18.65 -25.04
C GLY A 138 -7.47 17.39 -25.86
N GLN A 139 -7.40 17.53 -27.18
CA GLN A 139 -7.58 16.43 -28.15
C GLN A 139 -6.50 15.34 -28.07
N TYR A 140 -5.36 15.60 -27.42
CA TYR A 140 -4.27 14.64 -27.25
C TYR A 140 -4.40 13.79 -25.97
N SER A 141 -5.49 13.94 -25.22
CA SER A 141 -5.68 13.27 -23.92
C SER A 141 -5.61 11.74 -24.02
N PHE A 142 -6.15 11.14 -25.08
CA PHE A 142 -6.07 9.69 -25.29
C PHE A 142 -4.61 9.20 -25.51
N ILE A 143 -3.74 10.02 -26.12
CA ILE A 143 -2.30 9.71 -26.28
C ILE A 143 -1.62 9.70 -24.92
N SER A 144 -1.88 10.71 -24.10
CA SER A 144 -1.37 10.79 -22.72
C SER A 144 -1.79 9.56 -21.89
N LEU A 145 -3.04 9.11 -22.05
CA LEU A 145 -3.56 7.92 -21.36
C LEU A 145 -2.94 6.61 -21.86
N TYR A 146 -2.62 6.50 -23.16
CA TYR A 146 -1.84 5.36 -23.67
C TYR A 146 -0.42 5.32 -23.10
N LEU A 147 0.24 6.49 -22.95
CA LEU A 147 1.54 6.54 -22.28
C LEU A 147 1.47 6.07 -20.83
N VAL A 148 0.39 6.40 -20.13
CA VAL A 148 0.14 5.90 -18.76
C VAL A 148 -0.08 4.39 -18.76
N ALA A 149 -0.80 3.84 -19.73
CA ALA A 149 -0.96 2.39 -19.88
C ALA A 149 0.39 1.67 -20.03
N LEU A 150 1.36 2.28 -20.74
CA LEU A 150 2.73 1.79 -20.83
C LEU A 150 3.45 1.84 -19.48
N VAL A 151 3.32 2.92 -18.71
CA VAL A 151 3.89 3.02 -17.35
C VAL A 151 3.33 1.91 -16.47
N LEU A 152 2.02 1.68 -16.50
CA LEU A 152 1.37 0.61 -15.75
C LEU A 152 1.88 -0.78 -16.15
N TYR A 153 2.14 -1.01 -17.45
CA TYR A 153 2.75 -2.25 -17.92
C TYR A 153 4.11 -2.51 -17.26
N LEU A 154 4.96 -1.48 -17.19
CA LEU A 154 6.26 -1.58 -16.55
C LEU A 154 6.13 -1.82 -15.04
N TYR A 155 5.26 -1.05 -14.38
CA TYR A 155 5.04 -1.17 -12.94
C TYR A 155 4.38 -2.47 -12.52
N ARG A 156 3.53 -3.07 -13.37
CA ARG A 156 3.00 -4.42 -13.14
C ARG A 156 4.11 -5.43 -12.85
N ASN A 157 5.19 -5.40 -13.63
CA ASN A 157 6.32 -6.31 -13.43
C ASN A 157 7.12 -5.96 -12.17
N ILE A 158 7.30 -4.66 -11.87
CA ILE A 158 7.99 -4.18 -10.67
C ILE A 158 7.23 -4.62 -9.40
N TYR A 159 5.91 -4.39 -9.35
CA TYR A 159 5.07 -4.82 -8.22
C TYR A 159 5.02 -6.35 -8.09
N SER A 160 4.91 -7.07 -9.21
CA SER A 160 4.89 -8.55 -9.20
C SER A 160 6.18 -9.12 -8.64
N GLU A 161 7.33 -8.60 -9.06
CA GLU A 161 8.63 -9.05 -8.55
C GLU A 161 8.76 -8.83 -7.04
N VAL A 162 8.44 -7.62 -6.58
CA VAL A 162 8.52 -7.26 -5.16
C VAL A 162 7.55 -8.09 -4.32
N GLY A 163 6.30 -8.21 -4.76
CA GLY A 163 5.28 -8.96 -4.03
C GLY A 163 5.57 -10.46 -3.93
N LEU A 164 6.26 -11.04 -4.95
CA LEU A 164 6.70 -12.41 -4.89
C LEU A 164 7.97 -12.61 -4.05
N ALA A 165 8.85 -11.60 -4.01
CA ALA A 165 10.05 -11.62 -3.18
C ALA A 165 9.73 -11.38 -1.69
N LEU A 166 8.77 -10.51 -1.42
CA LEU A 166 8.34 -10.10 -0.08
C LEU A 166 6.80 -10.12 -0.01
N PRO A 167 6.17 -11.29 0.16
CA PRO A 167 4.70 -11.41 0.21
C PRO A 167 4.15 -10.91 1.56
N LEU A 168 4.34 -9.63 1.84
CA LEU A 168 3.94 -8.96 3.08
C LEU A 168 3.11 -7.71 2.77
N ASN A 169 2.05 -7.50 3.55
CA ASN A 169 1.23 -6.30 3.46
C ASN A 169 2.02 -5.04 3.82
N GLY A 170 1.69 -3.90 3.20
CA GLY A 170 2.29 -2.60 3.49
C GLY A 170 3.12 -1.98 2.36
N GLY A 171 3.05 -2.53 1.15
CA GLY A 171 3.55 -1.91 -0.09
C GLY A 171 4.96 -1.34 0.02
N ALA A 172 5.13 -0.06 -0.36
CA ALA A 172 6.42 0.64 -0.35
C ALA A 172 7.09 0.69 1.03
N TYR A 173 6.29 0.82 2.10
CA TYR A 173 6.83 0.82 3.47
C TYR A 173 7.61 -0.47 3.78
N ASN A 174 7.00 -1.62 3.49
CA ASN A 174 7.63 -2.91 3.77
C ASN A 174 8.86 -3.18 2.92
N VAL A 175 8.82 -2.83 1.64
CA VAL A 175 9.97 -2.99 0.74
C VAL A 175 11.16 -2.20 1.26
N LEU A 176 10.96 -0.92 1.56
CA LEU A 176 12.03 -0.04 2.05
C LEU A 176 12.50 -0.44 3.46
N LEU A 177 11.60 -0.92 4.33
CA LEU A 177 11.96 -1.42 5.65
C LEU A 177 12.91 -2.63 5.56
N ASN A 178 12.69 -3.50 4.57
CA ASN A 178 13.53 -4.69 4.35
C ASN A 178 14.85 -4.41 3.63
N CYS A 179 14.96 -3.28 2.91
CA CYS A 179 16.12 -2.96 2.08
C CYS A 179 16.96 -1.79 2.59
N THR A 180 16.34 -0.92 3.40
CA THR A 180 16.95 0.34 3.86
C THR A 180 16.83 0.50 5.38
N SER A 181 16.70 1.72 5.84
CA SER A 181 16.48 2.05 7.24
C SER A 181 14.99 2.26 7.54
N LYS A 182 14.63 2.05 8.80
CA LYS A 182 13.30 2.35 9.30
C LYS A 182 12.87 3.80 9.05
N PHE A 183 13.82 4.74 9.08
CA PHE A 183 13.59 6.15 8.80
C PHE A 183 13.11 6.36 7.35
N ILE A 184 13.83 5.81 6.36
CA ILE A 184 13.47 5.92 4.94
C ILE A 184 12.12 5.22 4.66
N ALA A 185 11.90 4.03 5.25
CA ALA A 185 10.61 3.37 5.16
C ALA A 185 9.46 4.23 5.70
N SER A 186 9.69 4.94 6.80
CA SER A 186 8.68 5.83 7.40
C SER A 186 8.33 7.03 6.53
N ILE A 187 9.29 7.56 5.73
CA ILE A 187 8.99 8.60 4.73
C ILE A 187 8.00 8.07 3.69
N ALA A 188 8.25 6.88 3.14
CA ALA A 188 7.33 6.26 2.21
C ALA A 188 5.95 6.03 2.84
N ALA A 189 5.91 5.57 4.10
CA ALA A 189 4.65 5.42 4.82
C ALA A 189 3.89 6.74 4.99
N CYS A 190 4.57 7.85 5.31
CA CYS A 190 3.94 9.17 5.39
C CYS A 190 3.32 9.60 4.06
N LEU A 191 4.04 9.37 2.94
CA LEU A 191 3.52 9.65 1.60
C LEU A 191 2.31 8.76 1.28
N THR A 192 2.36 7.47 1.62
CA THR A 192 1.24 6.54 1.46
C THR A 192 0.02 6.95 2.30
N LEU A 193 0.23 7.45 3.54
CA LEU A 193 -0.86 7.98 4.37
C LEU A 193 -1.54 9.18 3.70
N VAL A 194 -0.75 10.14 3.18
CA VAL A 194 -1.30 11.29 2.46
C VAL A 194 -2.03 10.85 1.19
N SER A 195 -1.50 9.85 0.47
CA SER A 195 -2.14 9.26 -0.70
C SER A 195 -3.52 8.68 -0.35
N TYR A 196 -3.65 7.87 0.72
CA TYR A 196 -4.95 7.34 1.15
C TYR A 196 -5.94 8.42 1.58
N ILE A 197 -5.47 9.45 2.29
CA ILE A 197 -6.33 10.59 2.68
C ILE A 197 -6.89 11.27 1.43
N ALA A 198 -6.02 11.56 0.47
CA ALA A 198 -6.43 12.23 -0.77
C ALA A 198 -7.31 11.33 -1.64
N THR A 199 -7.00 10.03 -1.77
CA THR A 199 -7.82 9.05 -2.52
C THR A 199 -9.25 8.99 -1.99
N ALA A 200 -9.42 8.90 -0.67
CA ALA A 200 -10.75 8.85 -0.07
C ALA A 200 -11.58 10.10 -0.41
N VAL A 201 -10.94 11.28 -0.36
CA VAL A 201 -11.64 12.55 -0.63
C VAL A 201 -11.92 12.73 -2.13
N VAL A 202 -10.96 12.39 -3.01
CA VAL A 202 -11.16 12.45 -4.47
C VAL A 202 -12.28 11.50 -4.89
N SER A 203 -12.24 10.25 -4.43
CA SER A 203 -13.27 9.25 -4.76
C SER A 203 -14.63 9.65 -4.23
N ALA A 204 -14.72 10.18 -2.99
CA ALA A 204 -15.98 10.68 -2.44
C ALA A 204 -16.51 11.91 -3.22
N SER A 205 -15.64 12.85 -3.59
CA SER A 205 -16.03 14.03 -4.37
C SER A 205 -16.51 13.65 -5.77
N SER A 206 -15.80 12.73 -6.44
CA SER A 206 -16.23 12.22 -7.76
C SER A 206 -17.55 11.43 -7.64
N ALA A 207 -17.73 10.60 -6.59
CA ALA A 207 -18.98 9.89 -6.34
C ALA A 207 -20.17 10.85 -6.23
N ILE A 208 -20.00 11.96 -5.51
CA ILE A 208 -21.04 12.96 -5.33
C ILE A 208 -21.28 13.77 -6.60
N ALA A 209 -20.25 14.04 -7.42
CA ALA A 209 -20.44 14.70 -8.73
C ALA A 209 -21.37 13.85 -9.63
N TYR A 210 -21.15 12.53 -9.70
CA TYR A 210 -22.08 11.62 -10.37
C TYR A 210 -23.43 11.52 -9.65
N GLY A 211 -23.44 11.57 -8.33
CA GLY A 211 -24.67 11.56 -7.52
C GLY A 211 -25.58 12.76 -7.79
N GLN A 212 -25.04 13.92 -8.14
CA GLN A 212 -25.81 15.11 -8.52
C GLN A 212 -26.63 14.91 -9.81
N ASN A 213 -26.15 14.02 -10.72
CA ASN A 213 -26.93 13.65 -11.91
C ASN A 213 -28.20 12.82 -11.54
N LEU A 214 -28.14 12.08 -10.41
CA LEU A 214 -29.30 11.34 -9.90
C LEU A 214 -30.21 12.19 -9.05
N TRP A 215 -29.66 13.12 -8.30
CA TRP A 215 -30.38 14.00 -7.39
C TRP A 215 -29.70 15.37 -7.34
N SER A 216 -30.27 16.30 -8.07
CA SER A 216 -29.77 17.68 -8.22
C SER A 216 -29.78 18.52 -6.93
N GLY A 217 -30.51 18.08 -5.89
CA GLY A 217 -30.54 18.75 -4.58
C GLY A 217 -29.37 18.40 -3.65
N LEU A 218 -28.41 17.56 -4.08
CA LEU A 218 -27.24 17.25 -3.27
C LEU A 218 -26.30 18.45 -3.19
N ASP A 219 -26.05 18.94 -1.98
CA ASP A 219 -24.96 19.90 -1.71
C ASP A 219 -23.63 19.12 -1.63
N PRO A 220 -22.69 19.35 -2.56
CA PRO A 220 -21.43 18.59 -2.60
C PRO A 220 -20.65 18.65 -1.30
N ALA A 221 -20.60 19.80 -0.63
CA ALA A 221 -19.81 19.99 0.58
C ALA A 221 -20.27 19.05 1.72
N TRP A 222 -21.57 18.98 1.96
CA TRP A 222 -22.13 18.14 3.01
C TRP A 222 -22.26 16.67 2.59
N ALA A 223 -22.59 16.41 1.33
CA ALA A 223 -22.76 15.06 0.81
C ALA A 223 -21.44 14.26 0.85
N VAL A 224 -20.31 14.88 0.51
CA VAL A 224 -18.98 14.24 0.62
C VAL A 224 -18.65 13.89 2.07
N MET A 225 -18.89 14.82 3.01
CA MET A 225 -18.66 14.55 4.43
C MET A 225 -19.60 13.46 4.96
N ALA A 226 -20.85 13.45 4.53
CA ALA A 226 -21.80 12.41 4.89
C ALA A 226 -21.37 11.03 4.36
N LEU A 227 -20.89 10.95 3.13
CA LEU A 227 -20.37 9.72 2.53
C LEU A 227 -19.13 9.20 3.28
N LEU A 228 -18.16 10.07 3.59
CA LEU A 228 -16.99 9.73 4.39
C LEU A 228 -17.40 9.25 5.80
N GLY A 229 -18.36 9.94 6.44
CA GLY A 229 -18.90 9.56 7.74
C GLY A 229 -19.64 8.22 7.71
N PHE A 230 -20.40 7.96 6.66
CA PHE A 230 -21.06 6.67 6.47
C PHE A 230 -20.06 5.52 6.44
N PHE A 231 -18.97 5.64 5.67
CA PHE A 231 -17.94 4.60 5.62
C PHE A 231 -17.12 4.54 6.91
N CYS A 232 -16.94 5.64 7.62
CA CYS A 232 -16.38 5.62 8.98
C CYS A 232 -17.24 4.72 9.89
N LEU A 233 -18.55 4.90 9.91
CA LEU A 233 -19.46 4.08 10.71
C LEU A 233 -19.43 2.62 10.28
N LEU A 234 -19.50 2.32 8.97
CA LEU A 234 -19.43 0.95 8.46
C LEU A 234 -18.15 0.25 8.92
N THR A 235 -17.01 0.93 8.82
CA THR A 235 -15.71 0.37 9.21
C THR A 235 -15.61 0.20 10.74
N LEU A 236 -16.20 1.11 11.53
CA LEU A 236 -16.30 0.97 13.00
C LEU A 236 -17.14 -0.23 13.41
N PHE A 237 -18.22 -0.54 12.69
CA PHE A 237 -19.02 -1.74 12.88
C PHE A 237 -18.28 -3.03 12.47
N GLY A 238 -17.09 -2.91 11.89
CA GLY A 238 -16.28 -4.06 11.47
C GLY A 238 -16.81 -4.72 10.21
N LEU A 239 -17.64 -4.01 9.44
CA LEU A 239 -18.06 -4.46 8.13
C LEU A 239 -16.86 -4.37 7.18
N LYS A 240 -16.25 -5.50 6.93
CA LYS A 240 -15.23 -5.64 5.90
C LYS A 240 -15.94 -5.82 4.56
N GLU A 241 -15.38 -5.22 3.53
CA GLU A 241 -15.86 -5.48 2.17
C GLU A 241 -15.83 -6.99 1.92
N SER A 242 -17.00 -7.56 1.63
CA SER A 242 -17.05 -8.96 1.21
C SER A 242 -16.46 -9.07 -0.18
N ALA A 243 -15.45 -9.92 -0.35
CA ALA A 243 -14.85 -10.17 -1.67
C ALA A 243 -15.88 -10.58 -2.73
N ASN A 244 -17.01 -11.15 -2.32
CA ASN A 244 -18.12 -11.48 -3.23
C ASN A 244 -18.91 -10.23 -3.63
N VAL A 245 -19.14 -9.30 -2.69
CA VAL A 245 -19.82 -8.02 -2.99
C VAL A 245 -18.94 -7.19 -3.92
N ALA A 246 -17.64 -7.09 -3.63
CA ALA A 246 -16.68 -6.44 -4.52
C ALA A 246 -16.69 -7.04 -5.94
N LEU A 247 -16.78 -8.36 -6.04
CA LEU A 247 -16.87 -9.05 -7.33
C LEU A 247 -18.15 -8.71 -8.10
N VAL A 248 -19.30 -8.64 -7.44
CA VAL A 248 -20.57 -8.25 -8.06
C VAL A 248 -20.49 -6.80 -8.55
N ILE A 249 -19.99 -5.87 -7.72
CA ILE A 249 -19.80 -4.47 -8.10
C ILE A 249 -18.86 -4.37 -9.32
N PHE A 250 -17.74 -5.09 -9.29
CA PHE A 250 -16.77 -5.10 -10.39
C PHE A 250 -17.38 -5.57 -11.71
N ILE A 251 -18.18 -6.66 -11.68
CA ILE A 251 -18.86 -7.19 -12.88
C ILE A 251 -19.86 -6.17 -13.42
N ILE A 252 -20.67 -5.56 -12.55
CA ILE A 252 -21.65 -4.52 -12.95
C ILE A 252 -20.88 -3.35 -13.57
N HIS A 253 -19.83 -2.86 -12.92
CA HIS A 253 -19.03 -1.73 -13.39
C HIS A 253 -18.41 -2.00 -14.78
N ILE A 254 -17.74 -3.13 -14.98
CA ILE A 254 -17.19 -3.51 -16.29
C ILE A 254 -18.31 -3.65 -17.33
N GLY A 255 -19.47 -4.18 -16.94
CA GLY A 255 -20.64 -4.27 -17.79
C GLY A 255 -21.16 -2.88 -18.21
N THR A 256 -21.28 -1.94 -17.28
CA THR A 256 -21.70 -0.55 -17.54
C THR A 256 -20.73 0.18 -18.46
N MET A 257 -19.40 0.06 -18.21
CA MET A 257 -18.37 0.64 -19.06
C MET A 257 -18.41 0.04 -20.48
N THR A 258 -18.57 -1.28 -20.61
CA THR A 258 -18.70 -1.95 -21.89
C THR A 258 -19.96 -1.52 -22.62
N LEU A 259 -21.08 -1.38 -21.92
CA LEU A 259 -22.33 -0.87 -22.48
C LEU A 259 -22.16 0.55 -23.03
N LEU A 260 -21.50 1.45 -22.28
CA LEU A 260 -21.22 2.81 -22.76
C LEU A 260 -20.37 2.80 -24.03
N VAL A 261 -19.32 1.96 -24.11
CA VAL A 261 -18.50 1.81 -25.32
C VAL A 261 -19.36 1.37 -26.50
N ILE A 262 -20.22 0.35 -26.33
CA ILE A 262 -21.11 -0.15 -27.39
C ILE A 262 -22.05 0.96 -27.87
N MET A 263 -22.65 1.72 -26.94
CA MET A 263 -23.57 2.82 -27.28
C MET A 263 -22.85 3.97 -27.98
N CYS A 264 -21.61 4.30 -27.59
CA CYS A 264 -20.79 5.28 -28.30
C CYS A 264 -20.47 4.83 -29.73
N LEU A 265 -20.03 3.58 -29.91
CA LEU A 265 -19.75 3.02 -31.23
C LEU A 265 -21.00 2.95 -32.09
N TYR A 266 -22.12 2.55 -31.55
CA TYR A 266 -23.43 2.55 -32.22
C TYR A 266 -23.80 3.97 -32.72
N LYS A 267 -23.64 4.99 -31.89
CA LYS A 267 -23.87 6.37 -32.28
C LYS A 267 -22.93 6.83 -33.39
N ILE A 268 -21.65 6.52 -33.30
CA ILE A 268 -20.64 6.86 -34.33
C ILE A 268 -21.00 6.21 -35.66
N MET A 269 -21.48 4.97 -35.66
CA MET A 269 -21.87 4.27 -36.89
C MET A 269 -23.13 4.82 -37.54
N LEU A 270 -24.09 5.30 -36.72
CA LEU A 270 -25.35 5.84 -37.21
C LEU A 270 -25.26 7.30 -37.68
N SER A 271 -24.38 8.09 -37.06
CA SER A 271 -24.31 9.54 -37.27
C SER A 271 -23.06 9.92 -38.04
N HIS A 272 -23.26 10.43 -39.26
CA HIS A 272 -22.18 10.98 -40.07
C HIS A 272 -21.52 12.22 -39.41
N ASP A 273 -22.25 12.88 -38.54
CA ASP A 273 -21.80 14.06 -37.79
C ASP A 273 -20.69 13.71 -36.78
N SER A 274 -20.59 12.46 -36.33
CA SER A 274 -19.54 12.01 -35.39
C SER A 274 -18.14 12.14 -35.97
N ILE A 275 -17.95 11.81 -37.25
CA ILE A 275 -16.64 11.96 -37.91
C ILE A 275 -16.32 13.44 -38.07
N THR A 276 -17.32 14.26 -38.46
CA THR A 276 -17.17 15.71 -38.56
C THR A 276 -16.81 16.34 -37.23
N MET A 277 -17.42 15.85 -36.14
CA MET A 277 -17.13 16.29 -34.77
C MET A 277 -15.68 15.97 -34.40
N PHE A 278 -15.20 14.74 -34.66
CA PHE A 278 -13.81 14.36 -34.44
C PHE A 278 -12.84 15.26 -35.20
N VAL A 279 -13.08 15.50 -36.52
CA VAL A 279 -12.24 16.38 -37.33
C VAL A 279 -12.21 17.80 -36.75
N LYS A 280 -13.36 18.33 -36.34
CA LYS A 280 -13.46 19.65 -35.73
C LYS A 280 -12.70 19.72 -34.38
N ASN A 281 -12.84 18.72 -33.54
CA ASN A 281 -12.09 18.62 -32.28
C ASN A 281 -10.58 18.48 -32.52
N TRP A 282 -10.18 17.72 -33.56
CA TRP A 282 -8.79 17.54 -33.93
C TRP A 282 -8.13 18.80 -34.47
N GLN A 283 -8.90 19.64 -35.18
CA GLN A 283 -8.46 20.94 -35.72
C GLN A 283 -8.45 22.06 -34.67
N THR A 284 -8.94 21.80 -33.44
CA THR A 284 -8.87 22.77 -32.34
C THR A 284 -7.39 23.07 -32.06
N GLU A 285 -7.06 24.35 -31.92
CA GLU A 285 -5.70 24.75 -31.59
C GLU A 285 -5.24 24.12 -30.27
N SER A 286 -3.97 23.68 -30.24
CA SER A 286 -3.33 23.21 -29.00
C SER A 286 -3.31 24.33 -27.96
N LEU A 287 -3.44 23.98 -26.68
CA LEU A 287 -3.48 24.96 -25.57
C LEU A 287 -2.16 25.75 -25.46
N GLN A 288 -1.04 25.08 -25.69
CA GLN A 288 0.30 25.67 -25.70
C GLN A 288 1.06 25.21 -26.95
N ASN A 289 1.48 23.95 -26.96
CA ASN A 289 1.98 23.24 -28.13
C ASN A 289 1.85 21.72 -27.88
N VAL A 290 1.79 20.93 -28.93
CA VAL A 290 1.47 19.49 -28.86
C VAL A 290 2.34 18.71 -27.86
N PRO A 291 3.68 18.84 -27.83
CA PRO A 291 4.50 18.12 -26.86
C PRO A 291 4.23 18.51 -25.42
N ILE A 292 3.95 19.79 -25.13
CA ILE A 292 3.68 20.30 -23.79
C ILE A 292 2.29 19.85 -23.33
N ASP A 293 1.29 19.90 -24.22
CA ASP A 293 -0.06 19.44 -23.92
C ASP A 293 -0.07 17.95 -23.58
N ILE A 294 0.66 17.12 -24.37
CA ILE A 294 0.82 15.69 -24.07
C ILE A 294 1.57 15.48 -22.74
N TYR A 295 2.62 16.26 -22.47
CA TYR A 295 3.42 16.16 -21.25
C TYR A 295 2.58 16.46 -20.00
N TYR A 296 1.84 17.55 -20.00
CA TYR A 296 0.96 17.90 -18.89
C TYR A 296 -0.24 16.96 -18.79
N GLY A 297 -0.80 16.55 -19.90
CA GLY A 297 -1.81 15.50 -19.93
C GLY A 297 -1.33 14.19 -19.37
N PHE A 298 -0.10 13.78 -19.67
CA PHE A 298 0.52 12.59 -19.10
C PHE A 298 0.63 12.67 -17.57
N GLY A 299 1.06 13.84 -17.04
CA GLY A 299 1.08 14.06 -15.59
C GLY A 299 -0.29 13.88 -14.94
N LEU A 300 -1.34 14.49 -15.51
CA LEU A 300 -2.71 14.37 -15.01
C LEU A 300 -3.28 12.96 -15.19
N ALA A 301 -2.98 12.30 -16.31
CA ALA A 301 -3.45 10.95 -16.62
C ALA A 301 -2.90 9.90 -15.64
N LEU A 302 -1.74 10.14 -15.01
CA LEU A 302 -1.19 9.29 -13.96
C LEU A 302 -2.07 9.24 -12.70
N LEU A 303 -3.05 10.13 -12.55
CA LEU A 303 -4.11 10.02 -11.54
C LEU A 303 -4.89 8.70 -11.68
N GLY A 304 -5.03 8.20 -12.90
CA GLY A 304 -5.73 6.94 -13.21
C GLY A 304 -4.96 5.66 -12.88
N VAL A 305 -3.82 5.75 -12.22
CA VAL A 305 -2.97 4.60 -11.86
C VAL A 305 -3.24 4.09 -10.44
N SER A 306 -4.22 4.65 -9.72
CA SER A 306 -4.61 4.20 -8.38
C SER A 306 -4.89 2.69 -8.34
N GLY A 307 -4.79 2.06 -7.16
CA GLY A 307 -5.18 0.66 -6.99
C GLY A 307 -4.04 -0.36 -7.08
N PHE A 308 -2.96 -0.14 -7.83
CA PHE A 308 -1.80 -1.04 -7.82
C PHE A 308 -1.17 -1.16 -6.44
N GLU A 309 -1.03 -0.02 -5.76
CA GLU A 309 -0.55 0.02 -4.39
C GLU A 309 -1.53 -0.64 -3.42
N THR A 310 -2.83 -0.41 -3.61
CA THR A 310 -3.89 -1.04 -2.82
C THR A 310 -3.77 -2.55 -2.85
N SER A 311 -3.55 -3.16 -4.03
CA SER A 311 -3.35 -4.61 -4.17
C SER A 311 -2.15 -5.12 -3.37
N SER A 312 -1.07 -4.33 -3.23
CA SER A 312 0.10 -4.70 -2.44
C SER A 312 -0.10 -4.64 -0.92
N ASN A 313 -1.18 -4.01 -0.47
CA ASN A 313 -1.49 -3.87 0.96
C ASN A 313 -2.32 -5.02 1.53
N TYR A 314 -2.81 -5.94 0.68
CA TYR A 314 -3.48 -7.19 1.11
C TYR A 314 -2.95 -8.43 0.35
N ILE A 315 -1.67 -8.42 0.00
CA ILE A 315 -1.02 -9.53 -0.69
C ILE A 315 -1.03 -10.82 0.13
N GLU A 316 -0.96 -10.71 1.47
CA GLU A 316 -1.00 -11.84 2.40
C GLU A 316 -2.33 -12.60 2.36
N GLU A 317 -3.39 -11.94 1.98
CA GLU A 317 -4.74 -12.48 1.88
C GLU A 317 -4.99 -13.16 0.52
N GLN A 318 -4.09 -12.98 -0.45
CA GLN A 318 -4.19 -13.55 -1.78
C GLN A 318 -3.55 -14.94 -1.85
N GLY A 319 -4.16 -15.84 -2.64
CA GLY A 319 -3.59 -17.17 -2.89
C GLY A 319 -2.23 -17.10 -3.58
N ALA A 320 -1.44 -18.16 -3.43
CA ALA A 320 -0.11 -18.24 -4.04
C ALA A 320 -0.18 -18.03 -5.57
N GLY A 321 0.57 -17.06 -6.10
CA GLY A 321 0.60 -16.73 -7.53
C GLY A 321 -0.61 -15.93 -8.04
N VAL A 322 -1.55 -15.53 -7.17
CA VAL A 322 -2.70 -14.69 -7.54
C VAL A 322 -2.30 -13.25 -7.79
N PHE A 323 -1.44 -12.69 -6.94
CA PHE A 323 -1.06 -11.27 -7.01
C PHE A 323 -0.60 -10.79 -8.40
N PRO A 324 0.32 -11.46 -9.13
CA PRO A 324 0.70 -11.03 -10.48
C PRO A 324 -0.47 -11.09 -11.48
N LYS A 325 -1.41 -12.02 -11.30
CA LYS A 325 -2.59 -12.14 -12.16
C LYS A 325 -3.58 -11.00 -11.89
N THR A 326 -3.77 -10.64 -10.61
CA THR A 326 -4.56 -9.48 -10.20
C THR A 326 -4.02 -8.20 -10.88
N LEU A 327 -2.73 -7.93 -10.79
CA LEU A 327 -2.10 -6.77 -11.42
C LEU A 327 -2.24 -6.78 -12.96
N ARG A 328 -2.17 -7.96 -13.58
CA ARG A 328 -2.38 -8.12 -15.02
C ARG A 328 -3.81 -7.77 -15.43
N ASN A 329 -4.79 -8.28 -14.71
CA ASN A 329 -6.19 -8.05 -14.99
C ASN A 329 -6.55 -6.57 -14.80
N MET A 330 -6.07 -5.94 -13.75
CA MET A 330 -6.22 -4.50 -13.51
C MET A 330 -5.61 -3.67 -14.65
N TRP A 331 -4.41 -4.04 -15.10
CA TRP A 331 -3.76 -3.38 -16.22
C TRP A 331 -4.58 -3.47 -17.51
N TYR A 332 -5.16 -4.64 -17.83
CA TYR A 332 -6.01 -4.79 -19.02
C TYR A 332 -7.20 -3.84 -19.00
N VAL A 333 -7.91 -3.78 -17.86
CA VAL A 333 -9.11 -2.94 -17.72
C VAL A 333 -8.77 -1.47 -17.96
N VAL A 334 -7.79 -0.94 -17.25
CA VAL A 334 -7.44 0.49 -17.32
C VAL A 334 -6.82 0.87 -18.64
N SER A 335 -5.94 0.02 -19.19
CA SER A 335 -5.28 0.28 -20.49
C SER A 335 -6.25 0.25 -21.67
N LEU A 336 -7.39 -0.43 -21.51
CA LEU A 336 -8.45 -0.44 -22.51
C LEU A 336 -9.38 0.76 -22.35
N PHE A 337 -10.01 0.90 -21.17
CA PHE A 337 -11.13 1.82 -21.00
C PHE A 337 -10.69 3.30 -20.92
N ASN A 338 -9.61 3.63 -20.23
CA ASN A 338 -9.18 5.03 -20.09
C ASN A 338 -8.88 5.72 -21.42
N PRO A 339 -8.00 5.20 -22.29
CA PRO A 339 -7.74 5.82 -23.58
C PRO A 339 -8.96 5.77 -24.50
N LEU A 340 -9.75 4.67 -24.42
CA LEU A 340 -10.91 4.48 -25.28
C LEU A 340 -12.01 5.50 -24.98
N PHE A 341 -12.35 5.76 -23.70
CA PHE A 341 -13.33 6.78 -23.35
C PHE A 341 -12.89 8.18 -23.78
N SER A 342 -11.60 8.49 -23.58
CA SER A 342 -11.05 9.75 -24.03
C SER A 342 -11.13 9.90 -25.56
N LEU A 343 -10.85 8.83 -26.31
CA LEU A 343 -10.97 8.85 -27.77
C LEU A 343 -12.43 8.95 -28.22
N LEU A 344 -13.33 8.15 -27.64
CA LEU A 344 -14.75 8.14 -28.01
C LEU A 344 -15.42 9.49 -27.69
N SER A 345 -15.02 10.17 -26.62
CA SER A 345 -15.57 11.49 -26.27
C SER A 345 -15.34 12.51 -27.39
N LEU A 346 -14.19 12.44 -28.10
CA LEU A 346 -13.88 13.33 -29.23
C LEU A 346 -14.78 13.13 -30.45
N PHE A 347 -15.38 11.93 -30.62
CA PHE A 347 -16.31 11.64 -31.71
C PHE A 347 -17.73 12.08 -31.43
N ILE A 348 -18.12 12.18 -30.15
CA ILE A 348 -19.53 12.35 -29.77
C ILE A 348 -19.83 13.70 -29.13
N MET A 349 -18.83 14.41 -28.63
CA MET A 349 -19.00 15.68 -27.91
C MET A 349 -18.00 16.74 -28.39
N PRO A 350 -18.39 18.03 -28.42
CA PRO A 350 -17.44 19.10 -28.70
C PRO A 350 -16.46 19.29 -27.52
N MET A 351 -15.25 19.76 -27.79
CA MET A 351 -14.19 19.94 -26.78
C MET A 351 -14.61 20.84 -25.62
N SER A 352 -15.46 21.84 -25.87
CA SER A 352 -16.02 22.72 -24.84
C SER A 352 -16.85 21.96 -23.79
N GLU A 353 -17.70 21.04 -24.23
CA GLU A 353 -18.53 20.21 -23.35
C GLU A 353 -17.68 19.18 -22.60
N ILE A 354 -16.70 18.55 -23.29
CA ILE A 354 -15.74 17.62 -22.65
C ILE A 354 -15.04 18.31 -21.47
N ARG A 355 -14.62 19.57 -21.65
CA ARG A 355 -13.99 20.35 -20.58
C ARG A 355 -14.96 20.78 -19.48
N GLN A 356 -16.20 21.06 -19.82
CA GLN A 356 -17.24 21.43 -18.85
C GLN A 356 -17.61 20.25 -17.95
N HIS A 357 -17.73 19.06 -18.53
CA HIS A 357 -18.06 17.81 -17.82
C HIS A 357 -16.81 17.03 -17.38
N ARG A 358 -15.77 17.71 -16.91
CA ARG A 358 -14.51 17.07 -16.51
C ARG A 358 -14.65 16.06 -15.38
N ASP A 359 -15.63 16.28 -14.48
CA ASP A 359 -15.82 15.50 -13.26
C ASP A 359 -16.83 14.35 -13.45
N ASP A 360 -17.69 14.42 -14.48
CA ASP A 360 -18.76 13.47 -14.79
C ASP A 360 -18.84 13.12 -16.29
N LEU A 361 -17.70 13.14 -17.00
CA LEU A 361 -17.62 12.99 -18.45
C LEU A 361 -18.38 11.76 -18.97
N LEU A 362 -18.27 10.60 -18.31
CA LEU A 362 -18.91 9.38 -18.78
C LEU A 362 -20.44 9.46 -18.69
N ALA A 363 -20.98 10.14 -17.69
CA ALA A 363 -22.43 10.39 -17.58
C ALA A 363 -22.91 11.33 -18.69
N ALA A 364 -22.15 12.39 -18.99
CA ALA A 364 -22.44 13.28 -20.12
C ALA A 364 -22.39 12.53 -21.45
N MET A 365 -21.38 11.65 -21.68
CA MET A 365 -21.35 10.76 -22.84
C MET A 365 -22.58 9.86 -22.90
N GLY A 366 -23.03 9.33 -21.76
CA GLY A 366 -24.26 8.55 -21.63
C GLY A 366 -25.51 9.33 -22.06
N THR A 367 -25.62 10.61 -21.69
CA THR A 367 -26.71 11.46 -22.11
C THR A 367 -26.74 11.64 -23.64
N VAL A 368 -25.59 11.97 -24.21
CA VAL A 368 -25.46 12.21 -25.66
C VAL A 368 -25.71 10.94 -26.48
N THR A 369 -25.37 9.77 -25.98
CA THR A 369 -25.53 8.48 -26.69
C THR A 369 -26.85 7.79 -26.44
N SER A 370 -27.66 8.23 -25.48
CA SER A 370 -28.96 7.63 -25.17
C SER A 370 -29.93 7.65 -26.34
N GLN A 371 -30.73 6.60 -26.48
CA GLN A 371 -31.80 6.47 -27.45
C GLN A 371 -33.10 6.15 -26.72
N PRO A 372 -34.21 6.84 -27.02
CA PRO A 372 -34.34 8.01 -27.92
C PRO A 372 -33.59 9.26 -27.38
N PRO A 373 -33.32 10.29 -28.22
CA PRO A 373 -32.42 11.42 -27.88
C PRO A 373 -32.83 12.24 -26.64
N SER A 374 -34.04 12.13 -26.17
CA SER A 374 -34.53 12.77 -24.93
C SER A 374 -34.39 11.90 -23.67
N SER A 375 -33.87 10.70 -23.81
CA SER A 375 -33.79 9.73 -22.73
C SER A 375 -32.50 9.91 -21.90
N THR A 376 -32.60 9.84 -20.59
CA THR A 376 -31.47 9.95 -19.66
C THR A 376 -31.10 8.62 -19.00
N TRP A 377 -31.73 7.51 -19.45
CA TRP A 377 -31.55 6.22 -18.79
C TRP A 377 -30.09 5.78 -18.67
N LEU A 378 -29.27 5.98 -19.71
CA LEU A 378 -27.88 5.57 -19.70
C LEU A 378 -27.04 6.45 -18.76
N ASN A 379 -27.29 7.77 -18.73
CA ASN A 379 -26.71 8.65 -17.73
C ASN A 379 -27.04 8.18 -16.31
N THR A 380 -28.31 7.86 -16.05
CA THR A 380 -28.75 7.35 -14.73
C THR A 380 -28.03 6.05 -14.35
N VAL A 381 -27.92 5.10 -15.29
CA VAL A 381 -27.19 3.83 -15.05
C VAL A 381 -25.72 4.08 -14.75
N ILE A 382 -25.05 4.92 -15.54
CA ILE A 382 -23.63 5.25 -15.34
C ILE A 382 -23.44 5.99 -14.02
N SER A 383 -24.27 6.94 -13.69
CA SER A 383 -24.18 7.72 -12.46
C SER A 383 -24.42 6.85 -11.22
N ALA A 384 -25.36 5.91 -11.28
CA ALA A 384 -25.60 4.96 -10.19
C ALA A 384 -24.42 3.99 -10.01
N ASP A 385 -23.87 3.47 -11.09
CA ASP A 385 -22.67 2.62 -11.08
C ASP A 385 -21.45 3.38 -10.55
N ALA A 386 -21.24 4.62 -11.02
CA ALA A 386 -20.16 5.48 -10.56
C ALA A 386 -20.25 5.77 -9.04
N LEU A 387 -21.45 6.12 -8.56
CA LEU A 387 -21.66 6.32 -7.12
C LEU A 387 -21.33 5.08 -6.32
N LEU A 388 -21.68 3.89 -6.80
CA LEU A 388 -21.42 2.62 -6.13
C LEU A 388 -19.92 2.28 -6.11
N VAL A 389 -19.25 2.31 -7.26
CA VAL A 389 -17.86 1.87 -7.35
C VAL A 389 -16.88 2.85 -6.71
N LEU A 390 -17.11 4.17 -6.85
CA LEU A 390 -16.31 5.20 -6.18
C LEU A 390 -16.49 5.17 -4.66
N SER A 391 -17.71 4.86 -4.19
CA SER A 391 -17.94 4.59 -2.77
C SER A 391 -17.15 3.39 -2.26
N GLY A 392 -17.01 2.34 -3.05
CA GLY A 392 -16.12 1.20 -2.76
C GLY A 392 -14.66 1.64 -2.61
N ALA A 393 -14.17 2.55 -3.46
CA ALA A 393 -12.81 3.10 -3.36
C ALA A 393 -12.58 3.92 -2.06
N VAL A 394 -13.63 4.59 -1.53
CA VAL A 394 -13.56 5.20 -0.19
C VAL A 394 -13.35 4.14 0.89
N LEU A 395 -14.12 3.05 0.85
CA LEU A 395 -13.99 1.96 1.82
C LEU A 395 -12.60 1.31 1.77
N THR A 396 -12.06 1.05 0.57
CA THR A 396 -10.71 0.48 0.42
C THR A 396 -9.64 1.39 1.01
N SER A 397 -9.81 2.72 0.95
CA SER A 397 -8.93 3.69 1.60
C SER A 397 -8.95 3.56 3.13
N TYR A 398 -10.13 3.39 3.76
CA TYR A 398 -10.26 3.13 5.20
C TYR A 398 -9.54 1.84 5.63
N VAL A 399 -9.69 0.78 4.84
CA VAL A 399 -9.05 -0.51 5.12
C VAL A 399 -7.53 -0.40 4.95
N GLY A 400 -7.06 0.19 3.86
CA GLY A 400 -5.64 0.36 3.54
C GLY A 400 -4.89 1.17 4.61
N ILE A 401 -5.45 2.32 4.99
CA ILE A 401 -4.81 3.18 6.01
C ILE A 401 -4.80 2.51 7.39
N THR A 402 -5.88 1.79 7.73
CA THR A 402 -5.94 1.06 9.02
C THR A 402 -4.86 -0.01 9.09
N GLY A 403 -4.64 -0.76 8.03
CA GLY A 403 -3.57 -1.75 7.93
C GLY A 403 -2.19 -1.13 8.07
N LEU A 404 -1.91 -0.05 7.33
CA LEU A 404 -0.63 0.64 7.34
C LEU A 404 -0.31 1.27 8.72
N ILE A 405 -1.24 2.04 9.31
CA ILE A 405 -1.03 2.68 10.62
C ILE A 405 -0.84 1.63 11.72
N ARG A 406 -1.61 0.54 11.69
CA ARG A 406 -1.45 -0.57 12.62
C ARG A 406 -0.04 -1.17 12.51
N ARG A 407 0.46 -1.40 11.29
CA ARG A 407 1.82 -1.89 11.05
C ARG A 407 2.87 -0.92 11.57
N MET A 408 2.76 0.38 11.23
CA MET A 408 3.67 1.41 11.72
C MET A 408 3.66 1.53 13.25
N SER A 409 2.51 1.31 13.88
CA SER A 409 2.39 1.31 15.35
C SER A 409 3.12 0.12 15.98
N TYR A 410 3.00 -1.07 15.41
CA TYR A 410 3.77 -2.25 15.84
C TYR A 410 5.27 -2.06 15.66
N ASP A 411 5.67 -1.45 14.55
CA ASP A 411 7.06 -1.09 14.28
C ASP A 411 7.54 0.12 15.10
N ARG A 412 6.69 0.68 15.96
CA ARG A 412 6.97 1.85 16.83
C ARG A 412 7.35 3.12 16.04
N CYS A 413 6.86 3.26 14.82
CA CYS A 413 6.92 4.50 14.05
C CYS A 413 5.81 5.47 14.43
N LEU A 414 4.70 4.93 14.95
CA LEU A 414 3.55 5.67 15.47
C LEU A 414 3.21 5.24 16.91
N PRO A 415 2.42 6.04 17.64
CA PRO A 415 2.01 5.69 19.00
C PRO A 415 1.23 4.38 19.06
N MET A 416 1.52 3.55 20.06
CA MET A 416 0.89 2.23 20.24
C MET A 416 -0.62 2.30 20.51
N PHE A 417 -1.14 3.42 21.06
CA PHE A 417 -2.57 3.54 21.32
C PHE A 417 -3.43 3.46 20.04
N LEU A 418 -2.86 3.84 18.87
CA LEU A 418 -3.53 3.73 17.59
C LEU A 418 -3.86 2.27 17.23
N SER A 419 -3.06 1.31 17.70
CA SER A 419 -3.31 -0.12 17.45
C SER A 419 -4.36 -0.72 18.39
N TYR A 420 -4.87 0.03 19.38
CA TYR A 420 -5.88 -0.50 20.30
C TYR A 420 -7.20 -0.75 19.57
N THR A 421 -7.76 -1.92 19.81
CA THR A 421 -9.03 -2.33 19.24
C THR A 421 -10.18 -2.10 20.23
N ASN A 422 -11.34 -1.78 19.69
CA ASN A 422 -12.57 -1.67 20.48
C ASN A 422 -12.97 -3.05 21.03
N ARG A 423 -13.42 -3.12 22.28
CA ARG A 423 -13.86 -4.36 22.93
C ARG A 423 -15.09 -5.01 22.27
N TRP A 424 -15.93 -4.22 21.61
CA TRP A 424 -17.21 -4.69 21.06
C TRP A 424 -17.04 -5.36 19.68
N ARG A 425 -16.25 -4.75 18.77
CA ARG A 425 -16.10 -5.23 17.36
C ARG A 425 -14.65 -5.50 16.97
N HIS A 426 -13.70 -5.34 17.89
CA HIS A 426 -12.26 -5.50 17.65
C HIS A 426 -11.71 -4.65 16.50
N THR A 427 -12.34 -3.49 16.24
CA THR A 427 -11.91 -2.52 15.21
C THR A 427 -10.97 -1.46 15.79
N ASN A 428 -10.06 -0.94 14.98
CA ASN A 428 -9.10 0.10 15.36
C ASN A 428 -9.76 1.49 15.33
N HIS A 429 -10.67 1.75 16.25
CA HIS A 429 -11.53 2.94 16.27
C HIS A 429 -10.78 4.27 16.26
N PHE A 430 -9.61 4.39 16.92
CA PHE A 430 -8.80 5.61 16.89
C PHE A 430 -8.30 5.95 15.50
N ILE A 431 -7.88 4.94 14.72
CA ILE A 431 -7.43 5.12 13.35
C ILE A 431 -8.60 5.56 12.46
N ILE A 432 -9.72 4.84 12.56
CA ILE A 432 -10.90 5.06 11.71
C ILE A 432 -11.48 6.46 11.92
N ILE A 433 -11.69 6.86 13.19
CA ILE A 433 -12.21 8.20 13.52
C ILE A 433 -11.20 9.29 13.14
N GLY A 434 -9.90 9.06 13.45
CA GLY A 434 -8.84 9.99 13.07
C GLY A 434 -8.77 10.20 11.55
N PHE A 435 -8.93 9.13 10.77
CA PHE A 435 -8.97 9.22 9.31
C PHE A 435 -10.18 10.03 8.81
N PHE A 436 -11.37 9.78 9.36
CA PHE A 436 -12.56 10.56 9.03
C PHE A 436 -12.36 12.06 9.32
N VAL A 437 -11.82 12.41 10.48
CA VAL A 437 -11.56 13.81 10.84
C VAL A 437 -10.57 14.46 9.86
N VAL A 438 -9.47 13.76 9.53
CA VAL A 438 -8.43 14.29 8.64
C VAL A 438 -8.95 14.43 7.20
N THR A 439 -9.71 13.46 6.70
CA THR A 439 -10.28 13.52 5.33
C THR A 439 -11.36 14.61 5.22
N SER A 440 -12.22 14.74 6.22
CA SER A 440 -13.22 15.81 6.28
C SER A 440 -12.59 17.19 6.37
N LEU A 441 -11.49 17.33 7.14
CA LEU A 441 -10.74 18.57 7.24
C LEU A 441 -10.06 18.92 5.90
N LEU A 442 -9.48 17.94 5.21
CA LEU A 442 -8.90 18.16 3.88
C LEU A 442 -9.98 18.66 2.89
N HIS A 443 -11.13 17.98 2.85
CA HIS A 443 -12.24 18.40 1.98
C HIS A 443 -12.68 19.83 2.27
N TYR A 444 -12.85 20.18 3.56
CA TYR A 444 -13.25 21.52 3.99
C TYR A 444 -12.23 22.59 3.62
N ILE A 445 -10.92 22.36 3.87
CA ILE A 445 -9.83 23.31 3.59
C ILE A 445 -9.72 23.57 2.07
N VAL A 446 -9.80 22.50 1.27
CA VAL A 446 -9.68 22.59 -0.20
C VAL A 446 -10.98 23.07 -0.85
N ARG A 447 -12.06 23.26 -0.06
CA ARG A 447 -13.40 23.68 -0.52
C ARG A 447 -13.97 22.79 -1.63
N GLY A 448 -13.67 21.50 -1.59
CA GLY A 448 -14.14 20.52 -2.56
C GLY A 448 -13.58 20.69 -3.98
N ASN A 449 -12.54 21.50 -4.19
CA ASN A 449 -11.91 21.63 -5.50
C ASN A 449 -11.19 20.33 -5.87
N LEU A 450 -11.78 19.57 -6.81
CA LEU A 450 -11.29 18.26 -7.23
C LEU A 450 -9.89 18.34 -7.85
N GLU A 451 -9.55 19.41 -8.56
CA GLU A 451 -8.22 19.62 -9.15
C GLU A 451 -7.13 19.72 -8.09
N SER A 452 -7.38 20.49 -7.01
CA SER A 452 -6.45 20.60 -5.88
C SER A 452 -6.29 19.28 -5.14
N LEU A 453 -7.38 18.53 -4.94
CA LEU A 453 -7.38 17.22 -4.31
C LEU A 453 -6.61 16.20 -5.15
N ALA A 454 -6.86 16.20 -6.47
CA ALA A 454 -6.16 15.36 -7.44
C ALA A 454 -4.66 15.68 -7.46
N GLY A 455 -4.28 16.96 -7.30
CA GLY A 455 -2.88 17.37 -7.17
C GLY A 455 -2.19 16.79 -5.94
N VAL A 456 -2.80 16.91 -4.75
CA VAL A 456 -2.26 16.32 -3.49
C VAL A 456 -2.12 14.80 -3.63
N TYR A 457 -3.15 14.15 -4.17
CA TYR A 457 -3.13 12.71 -4.43
C TYR A 457 -1.98 12.33 -5.37
N SER A 458 -1.90 12.95 -6.56
CA SER A 458 -0.92 12.59 -7.58
C SER A 458 0.51 12.79 -7.10
N ILE A 459 0.82 13.89 -6.41
CA ILE A 459 2.17 14.16 -5.87
C ILE A 459 2.55 13.07 -4.86
N SER A 460 1.66 12.76 -3.90
CA SER A 460 1.95 11.75 -2.87
C SER A 460 2.10 10.36 -3.48
N PHE A 461 1.17 9.97 -4.35
CA PHE A 461 1.12 8.66 -4.97
C PHE A 461 2.32 8.41 -5.91
N LEU A 462 2.65 9.35 -6.81
CA LEU A 462 3.79 9.21 -7.71
C LEU A 462 5.13 9.20 -6.95
N SER A 463 5.20 9.93 -5.82
CA SER A 463 6.36 9.84 -4.93
C SER A 463 6.50 8.45 -4.32
N VAL A 464 5.40 7.82 -3.89
CA VAL A 464 5.39 6.43 -3.38
C VAL A 464 5.79 5.46 -4.48
N MET A 465 5.25 5.58 -5.70
CA MET A 465 5.64 4.75 -6.84
C MET A 465 7.14 4.88 -7.14
N SER A 466 7.69 6.10 -7.13
CA SER A 466 9.12 6.34 -7.33
C SER A 466 9.95 5.64 -6.25
N LEU A 467 9.56 5.75 -4.98
CA LEU A 467 10.23 5.06 -3.87
C LEU A 467 10.09 3.54 -3.95
N PHE A 468 8.96 3.03 -4.46
CA PHE A 468 8.76 1.60 -4.67
C PHE A 468 9.71 1.05 -5.75
N ALA A 469 9.89 1.77 -6.85
CA ALA A 469 10.85 1.40 -7.89
C ALA A 469 12.31 1.42 -7.36
N ILE A 470 12.69 2.46 -6.59
CA ILE A 470 13.98 2.53 -5.90
C ILE A 470 14.12 1.34 -4.94
N GLY A 471 13.07 1.04 -4.17
CA GLY A 471 13.01 -0.11 -3.27
C GLY A 471 13.25 -1.43 -4.00
N ASN A 472 12.66 -1.63 -5.18
CA ASN A 472 12.91 -2.79 -6.03
C ASN A 472 14.38 -2.85 -6.49
N MET A 473 14.97 -1.73 -6.96
CA MET A 473 16.38 -1.70 -7.35
C MET A 473 17.31 -2.09 -6.19
N ILE A 474 17.06 -1.56 -5.00
CA ILE A 474 17.84 -1.89 -3.80
C ILE A 474 17.61 -3.35 -3.38
N LEU A 475 16.38 -3.87 -3.48
CA LEU A 475 16.05 -5.25 -3.20
C LEU A 475 16.79 -6.22 -4.13
N LYS A 476 16.88 -5.89 -5.42
CA LYS A 476 17.65 -6.66 -6.40
C LYS A 476 19.13 -6.72 -6.05
N TYR A 477 19.69 -5.59 -5.64
CA TYR A 477 21.10 -5.49 -5.31
C TYR A 477 21.44 -6.17 -3.98
N LYS A 478 20.68 -5.88 -2.90
CA LYS A 478 21.00 -6.36 -1.55
C LYS A 478 20.50 -7.78 -1.27
N ARG A 479 19.39 -8.20 -1.90
CA ARG A 479 18.70 -9.46 -1.61
C ARG A 479 18.37 -10.23 -2.89
N GLY A 480 19.34 -10.34 -3.80
CA GLY A 480 19.21 -11.06 -5.07
C GLY A 480 18.88 -12.55 -4.92
N THR A 481 19.24 -13.15 -3.78
CA THR A 481 19.01 -14.58 -3.48
C THR A 481 17.57 -14.93 -3.11
N LEU A 482 16.70 -13.93 -2.84
CA LEU A 482 15.29 -14.20 -2.56
C LEU A 482 14.63 -14.85 -3.78
N ARG A 483 13.95 -15.98 -3.55
CA ARG A 483 13.21 -16.68 -4.60
C ARG A 483 12.04 -15.84 -5.11
N ARG A 484 11.97 -15.64 -6.41
CA ARG A 484 10.90 -14.94 -7.11
C ARG A 484 10.69 -15.62 -8.46
N SER A 485 9.45 -15.81 -8.87
CA SER A 485 9.12 -16.43 -10.17
C SER A 485 9.07 -15.41 -11.31
N ILE A 486 8.94 -14.12 -11.00
CA ILE A 486 8.89 -13.03 -11.97
C ILE A 486 10.03 -12.05 -11.65
N TYR A 487 10.79 -11.69 -12.69
CA TYR A 487 11.86 -10.70 -12.61
C TYR A 487 11.56 -9.56 -13.58
N ALA A 488 11.45 -8.35 -13.07
CA ALA A 488 11.48 -7.16 -13.91
C ALA A 488 12.93 -6.91 -14.35
N SER A 489 13.23 -6.83 -15.64
CA SER A 489 14.58 -6.52 -16.10
C SER A 489 15.02 -5.13 -15.62
N TRP A 490 16.32 -4.89 -15.50
CA TRP A 490 16.84 -3.57 -15.09
C TRP A 490 16.33 -2.42 -15.98
N PRO A 491 16.32 -2.55 -17.33
CA PRO A 491 15.75 -1.51 -18.18
C PRO A 491 14.28 -1.20 -17.85
N HIS A 492 13.44 -2.22 -17.59
CA HIS A 492 12.04 -2.02 -17.20
C HIS A 492 11.90 -1.17 -15.95
N VAL A 493 12.71 -1.45 -14.93
CA VAL A 493 12.64 -0.71 -13.65
C VAL A 493 13.13 0.72 -13.83
N ILE A 494 14.23 0.91 -14.56
CA ILE A 494 14.83 2.25 -14.79
C ILE A 494 13.91 3.10 -15.64
N ILE A 495 13.39 2.57 -16.75
CA ILE A 495 12.46 3.30 -17.64
C ILE A 495 11.17 3.64 -16.89
N GLY A 496 10.60 2.67 -16.16
CA GLY A 496 9.42 2.90 -15.35
C GLY A 496 9.64 4.00 -14.29
N PHE A 497 10.76 3.97 -13.59
CA PHE A 497 11.14 4.99 -12.61
C PHE A 497 11.26 6.38 -13.26
N ILE A 498 11.97 6.49 -14.40
CA ILE A 498 12.15 7.77 -15.12
C ILE A 498 10.79 8.32 -15.58
N LEU A 499 9.92 7.49 -16.15
CA LEU A 499 8.61 7.93 -16.62
C LEU A 499 7.73 8.45 -15.47
N VAL A 500 7.73 7.77 -14.33
CA VAL A 500 7.00 8.24 -13.15
C VAL A 500 7.61 9.52 -12.60
N LEU A 501 8.93 9.66 -12.59
CA LEU A 501 9.61 10.89 -12.16
C LEU A 501 9.28 12.07 -13.09
N VAL A 502 9.27 11.85 -14.40
CA VAL A 502 8.85 12.86 -15.41
C VAL A 502 7.40 13.28 -15.17
N GLY A 503 6.50 12.33 -14.93
CA GLY A 503 5.12 12.62 -14.59
C GLY A 503 4.97 13.36 -13.25
N LEU A 504 5.74 12.98 -12.24
CA LEU A 504 5.75 13.68 -10.94
C LEU A 504 6.18 15.16 -11.11
N ILE A 505 7.20 15.42 -11.91
CA ILE A 505 7.64 16.79 -12.20
C ILE A 505 6.52 17.57 -12.91
N ALA A 506 5.85 16.96 -13.90
CA ALA A 506 4.72 17.58 -14.59
C ALA A 506 3.59 17.95 -13.60
N VAL A 507 3.22 17.03 -12.72
CA VAL A 507 2.17 17.25 -11.71
C VAL A 507 2.57 18.35 -10.72
N ILE A 508 3.82 18.39 -10.27
CA ILE A 508 4.32 19.44 -9.38
C ILE A 508 4.22 20.81 -10.06
N ILE A 509 4.65 20.93 -11.31
CA ILE A 509 4.58 22.19 -12.07
C ILE A 509 3.13 22.65 -12.25
N LEU A 510 2.21 21.73 -12.60
CA LEU A 510 0.80 22.04 -12.77
C LEU A 510 0.11 22.45 -11.47
N ASN A 511 0.54 21.89 -10.35
CA ASN A 511 -0.11 22.09 -9.05
C ASN A 511 0.72 22.97 -8.10
N LEU A 512 1.63 23.80 -8.61
CA LEU A 512 2.41 24.74 -7.79
C LEU A 512 1.53 25.57 -6.83
N PRO A 513 0.36 26.12 -7.24
CA PRO A 513 -0.52 26.87 -6.33
C PRO A 513 -1.08 26.01 -5.18
N HIS A 514 -1.21 24.69 -5.40
CA HIS A 514 -1.83 23.74 -4.47
C HIS A 514 -0.84 22.88 -3.70
N ILE A 515 0.46 22.99 -3.99
CA ILE A 515 1.54 22.22 -3.34
C ILE A 515 1.57 22.48 -1.82
N THR A 516 1.10 23.63 -1.38
CA THR A 516 1.01 24.01 0.05
C THR A 516 0.15 23.00 0.83
N TYR A 517 -0.95 22.53 0.26
CA TYR A 517 -1.79 21.51 0.90
C TYR A 517 -1.04 20.18 1.08
N PHE A 518 -0.31 19.75 0.04
CA PHE A 518 0.52 18.55 0.12
C PHE A 518 1.59 18.71 1.21
N ILE A 519 2.34 19.82 1.22
CA ILE A 519 3.39 20.09 2.22
C ILE A 519 2.82 20.10 3.64
N LEU A 520 1.65 20.70 3.83
CA LEU A 520 0.98 20.76 5.13
C LEU A 520 0.66 19.36 5.65
N TYR A 521 -0.06 18.53 4.86
CA TYR A 521 -0.48 17.19 5.28
C TYR A 521 0.71 16.24 5.43
N PHE A 522 1.65 16.28 4.50
CA PHE A 522 2.90 15.51 4.61
C PHE A 522 3.71 15.96 5.82
N GLY A 523 3.86 17.27 6.03
CA GLY A 523 4.60 17.82 7.15
C GLY A 523 4.02 17.41 8.51
N ILE A 524 2.70 17.44 8.66
CA ILE A 524 2.02 16.98 9.90
C ILE A 524 2.27 15.49 10.14
N THR A 525 2.06 14.64 9.14
CA THR A 525 2.28 13.19 9.28
C THR A 525 3.74 12.87 9.56
N PHE A 526 4.65 13.54 8.87
CA PHE A 526 6.09 13.38 9.05
C PHE A 526 6.55 13.87 10.43
N LEU A 527 6.01 15.00 10.91
CA LEU A 527 6.31 15.53 12.25
C LEU A 527 5.91 14.54 13.35
N ILE A 528 4.72 13.93 13.24
CA ILE A 528 4.28 12.91 14.20
C ILE A 528 5.25 11.72 14.22
N VAL A 529 5.67 11.25 13.07
CA VAL A 529 6.65 10.17 12.96
C VAL A 529 8.01 10.59 13.54
N MET A 530 8.48 11.80 13.24
CA MET A 530 9.75 12.34 13.78
C MET A 530 9.72 12.48 15.30
N LEU A 531 8.61 12.92 15.88
CA LEU A 531 8.42 12.98 17.33
C LEU A 531 8.52 11.58 17.95
N MET A 532 7.97 10.56 17.28
CA MET A 532 8.08 9.16 17.74
C MET A 532 9.50 8.62 17.64
N PHE A 533 10.25 8.94 16.60
CA PHE A 533 11.68 8.59 16.50
C PHE A 533 12.53 9.30 17.53
N SER A 534 12.22 10.57 17.79
CA SER A 534 12.95 11.42 18.73
C SER A 534 12.47 11.26 20.18
N ARG A 535 11.45 10.41 20.44
CA ARG A 535 10.80 10.30 21.77
C ARG A 535 11.78 10.13 22.93
N ASN A 536 12.85 9.32 22.74
CA ASN A 536 13.85 9.10 23.78
C ASN A 536 14.71 10.37 24.01
N ARG A 537 15.02 11.11 22.93
CA ARG A 537 15.74 12.40 23.04
C ARG A 537 14.84 13.47 23.67
N VAL A 538 13.58 13.51 23.22
CA VAL A 538 12.58 14.45 23.77
C VAL A 538 12.33 14.17 25.26
N LEU A 539 12.20 12.91 25.66
CA LEU A 539 12.05 12.53 27.07
C LEU A 539 13.30 12.93 27.89
N LYS A 540 14.51 12.67 27.38
CA LYS A 540 15.76 13.12 28.05
C LYS A 540 15.80 14.64 28.17
N LEU A 541 15.40 15.36 27.14
CA LEU A 541 15.37 16.83 27.13
C LEU A 541 14.34 17.37 28.16
N LEU A 542 13.15 16.77 28.20
CA LEU A 542 12.11 17.13 29.17
C LEU A 542 12.56 16.85 30.61
N ILE A 543 13.26 15.76 30.84
CA ILE A 543 13.86 15.45 32.15
C ILE A 543 14.94 16.45 32.52
N TYR A 544 15.76 16.87 31.54
CA TYR A 544 16.84 17.84 31.74
C TYR A 544 16.33 19.25 32.09
N PHE A 545 15.27 19.73 31.41
CA PHE A 545 14.70 21.05 31.69
C PHE A 545 13.96 21.15 33.03
N GLY A 546 13.76 20.04 33.70
CA GLY A 546 13.16 20.00 35.03
C GLY A 546 11.66 20.30 35.01
N GLY A 547 11.02 19.88 36.07
CA GLY A 547 9.59 20.07 36.30
C GLY A 547 9.24 19.60 37.72
N PRO A 548 7.98 19.68 38.13
CA PRO A 548 7.56 19.15 39.43
C PRO A 548 8.00 17.69 39.59
N GLN A 549 8.52 17.34 40.76
CA GLN A 549 9.12 16.03 41.06
C GLN A 549 8.24 14.84 40.59
N LYS A 550 6.92 14.94 40.77
CA LYS A 550 5.95 13.94 40.28
C LYS A 550 6.00 13.71 38.76
N TRP A 551 6.24 14.75 38.00
CA TRP A 551 6.37 14.67 36.54
C TRP A 551 7.68 14.00 36.14
N LEU A 552 8.77 14.35 36.84
CA LEU A 552 10.09 13.75 36.60
C LEU A 552 10.08 12.24 36.91
N ASP A 553 9.42 11.83 38.00
CA ASP A 553 9.29 10.40 38.33
C ASP A 553 8.46 9.64 37.31
N MET A 554 7.39 10.24 36.79
CA MET A 554 6.57 9.64 35.76
C MET A 554 7.33 9.54 34.40
N LEU A 555 8.08 10.56 34.04
CA LEU A 555 8.89 10.58 32.82
C LEU A 555 10.06 9.59 32.91
N ASN A 556 10.75 9.50 34.05
CA ASN A 556 11.81 8.53 34.31
C ASN A 556 11.27 7.08 34.29
N LYS A 557 10.11 6.84 34.84
CA LYS A 557 9.44 5.55 34.75
C LYS A 557 9.08 5.16 33.32
N HIS A 558 8.63 6.13 32.53
CA HIS A 558 8.34 5.93 31.11
C HIS A 558 9.63 5.68 30.29
N TYR A 559 10.69 6.45 30.56
CA TYR A 559 11.98 6.30 29.91
C TYR A 559 12.57 4.91 30.18
N LYS A 560 12.65 4.47 31.45
CA LYS A 560 13.10 3.12 31.81
C LYS A 560 12.27 2.02 31.14
N LYS A 561 10.94 2.18 31.08
CA LYS A 561 10.05 1.21 30.43
C LYS A 561 10.30 1.09 28.91
N ILE A 562 10.84 2.14 28.27
CA ILE A 562 11.21 2.12 26.85
C ILE A 562 12.58 1.48 26.66
N GLU A 563 13.54 1.77 27.55
CA GLU A 563 14.92 1.28 27.50
C GLU A 563 15.01 -0.23 27.81
N ASP A 564 14.23 -0.70 28.78
CA ASP A 564 14.21 -2.09 29.27
C ASP A 564 13.43 -3.08 28.37
N ARG A 565 12.95 -2.67 27.20
CA ARG A 565 12.21 -3.59 26.31
C ARG A 565 13.18 -4.44 25.51
N PRO A 566 13.14 -5.78 25.65
CA PRO A 566 13.99 -6.67 24.88
C PRO A 566 13.64 -6.57 23.38
N MET A 567 14.67 -6.46 22.54
CA MET A 567 14.55 -6.67 21.09
C MET A 567 14.73 -8.17 20.83
N LEU A 568 13.69 -8.80 20.32
CA LEU A 568 13.75 -10.17 19.83
C LEU A 568 14.20 -10.14 18.35
N PHE A 569 15.39 -10.68 18.11
CA PHE A 569 15.89 -10.94 16.76
C PHE A 569 15.64 -12.42 16.44
N PHE A 570 14.88 -12.67 15.37
CA PHE A 570 14.77 -14.03 14.82
C PHE A 570 15.82 -14.18 13.74
N THR A 571 16.83 -15.00 14.01
CA THR A 571 17.76 -15.47 12.99
C THR A 571 17.25 -16.80 12.46
N ARG A 572 17.13 -16.93 11.15
CA ARG A 572 16.91 -18.22 10.51
C ARG A 572 18.20 -19.00 10.60
N THR A 573 18.24 -20.06 11.38
CA THR A 573 19.23 -21.11 11.21
C THR A 573 18.81 -21.92 9.99
N ASP A 574 19.54 -21.80 8.89
CA ASP A 574 19.44 -22.74 7.80
C ASP A 574 20.01 -24.06 8.33
N ASP A 575 19.13 -25.02 8.61
CA ASP A 575 19.53 -26.40 8.87
C ASP A 575 20.07 -26.96 7.55
N PRO A 576 21.34 -27.33 7.44
CA PRO A 576 21.86 -28.05 6.29
C PRO A 576 21.48 -29.52 6.47
N SER A 577 20.41 -29.97 5.81
CA SER A 577 20.13 -31.38 5.58
C SER A 577 20.14 -31.67 4.12
#